data_756a1e64106f8e47f310ef05e2bf5e0a
#
_entry.id   756a1e64106f8e47f310ef05e2bf5e0a
#
_cell.length_a   1.000
_cell.length_b   1.000
_cell.length_c   1.000
_cell.angle_alpha   90.00
_cell.angle_beta   90.00
_cell.angle_gamma   90.00
#
_symmetry.space_group_name_H-M   'P 1'
#
loop_
_entity.id
_entity.type
_entity.pdbx_description
1 polymer ?
#
loop_
_entity_poly.entity_id
_entity_poly.type
_entity_poly.pdbx_seq_one_letter_code
_entity_poly.pdbx_strand_id
1 'polypeptide(L)'
;PLRGVAMHQDYLGKGWAITERDTDESLALVHEVGANTLRLAHYPHAPHTLQRADEMGLVVWAEAPFVDGVRLSCSDQPATEEFVANVEQQLRELIRQQYSHASIATWSIGNENTMTQGRCGGGDNVTPVLRRLHEVAKAEDPGRATTLADLSLGGQGEGKIRVSGITDVWALNRYYMWYYGDVLGLVRDLDGIHAKYPRQPVGVSEYGAGAALGDHTDNVLGGPPTPFGSPGARAYQPEEYAAHVHERIYEVLASRPFVWGTYVWAMFD
;
A
#
# COMPACT_ATOMS: atom_id res chain seq x y z
N PRO A 1 7.54 8.64 -13.48
CA PRO A 1 6.74 7.82 -12.56
C PRO A 1 7.50 7.59 -11.25
N LEU A 2 6.77 7.51 -10.15
CA LEU A 2 7.33 7.18 -8.84
C LEU A 2 7.62 5.67 -8.80
N ARG A 3 8.84 5.32 -8.38
CA ARG A 3 9.30 3.94 -8.21
C ARG A 3 9.71 3.77 -6.77
N GLY A 4 8.92 3.06 -6.02
CA GLY A 4 9.03 3.04 -4.60
C GLY A 4 9.01 1.68 -3.95
N VAL A 5 9.23 1.75 -2.68
CA VAL A 5 9.09 0.65 -1.74
C VAL A 5 8.19 1.09 -0.59
N ALA A 6 7.42 0.16 -0.05
CA ALA A 6 6.75 0.32 1.22
C ALA A 6 7.66 -0.19 2.34
N MET A 7 7.56 0.40 3.51
CA MET A 7 8.33 -0.07 4.67
C MET A 7 7.56 0.16 5.97
N HIS A 8 7.76 -0.77 6.90
CA HIS A 8 7.40 -0.61 8.30
C HIS A 8 8.48 0.17 9.07
N GLN A 9 8.13 0.69 10.23
CA GLN A 9 9.08 1.31 11.16
C GLN A 9 9.59 0.26 12.14
N ASP A 10 10.38 -0.68 11.65
CA ASP A 10 10.97 -1.74 12.44
C ASP A 10 12.38 -2.10 11.97
N TYR A 11 13.06 -2.96 12.70
CA TYR A 11 14.41 -3.41 12.38
C TYR A 11 14.65 -4.82 12.95
N LEU A 12 15.39 -5.63 12.23
CA LEU A 12 15.70 -7.01 12.60
C LEU A 12 16.25 -7.09 14.03
N GLY A 13 15.62 -7.91 14.86
CA GLY A 13 16.00 -8.15 16.25
C GLY A 13 15.66 -7.04 17.24
N LYS A 14 15.07 -5.93 16.77
CA LYS A 14 14.66 -4.78 17.62
C LYS A 14 13.16 -4.51 17.59
N GLY A 15 12.45 -5.00 16.57
CA GLY A 15 11.06 -4.60 16.33
C GLY A 15 10.97 -3.07 16.21
N TRP A 16 10.08 -2.44 16.95
CA TRP A 16 9.89 -0.97 16.92
C TRP A 16 10.89 -0.17 17.81
N ALA A 17 11.76 -0.84 18.54
CA ALA A 17 12.78 -0.18 19.36
C ALA A 17 13.99 0.26 18.53
N ILE A 18 13.73 0.93 17.41
CA ILE A 18 14.73 1.39 16.45
C ILE A 18 15.37 2.71 16.87
N THR A 19 16.57 2.95 16.38
CA THR A 19 17.31 4.20 16.55
C THR A 19 17.38 4.96 15.23
N GLU A 20 17.79 6.23 15.28
CA GLU A 20 18.05 7.03 14.07
C GLU A 20 19.05 6.36 13.14
N ARG A 21 20.08 5.70 13.70
CA ARG A 21 21.05 4.94 12.91
C ARG A 21 20.40 3.79 12.13
N ASP A 22 19.50 3.04 12.74
CA ASP A 22 18.77 1.95 12.07
C ASP A 22 17.93 2.49 10.90
N THR A 23 17.32 3.65 11.11
CA THR A 23 16.59 4.37 10.04
C THR A 23 17.54 4.80 8.91
N ASP A 24 18.70 5.37 9.24
CA ASP A 24 19.69 5.79 8.25
C ASP A 24 20.22 4.61 7.42
N GLU A 25 20.49 3.47 8.06
CA GLU A 25 20.91 2.24 7.39
C GLU A 25 19.79 1.73 6.44
N SER A 26 18.54 1.74 6.89
CA SER A 26 17.38 1.33 6.06
C SER A 26 17.20 2.25 4.85
N LEU A 27 17.30 3.57 5.04
CA LEU A 27 17.14 4.54 3.94
C LEU A 27 18.32 4.51 2.96
N ALA A 28 19.53 4.17 3.41
CA ALA A 28 20.66 3.93 2.51
C ALA A 28 20.38 2.77 1.55
N LEU A 29 19.80 1.67 2.05
CA LEU A 29 19.39 0.53 1.21
C LEU A 29 18.26 0.90 0.25
N VAL A 30 17.28 1.71 0.68
CA VAL A 30 16.24 2.26 -0.21
C VAL A 30 16.86 3.04 -1.36
N HIS A 31 17.87 3.85 -1.11
CA HIS A 31 18.61 4.57 -2.16
C HIS A 31 19.38 3.62 -3.08
N GLU A 32 20.02 2.60 -2.52
CA GLU A 32 20.80 1.61 -3.28
C GLU A 32 19.94 0.86 -4.31
N VAL A 33 18.72 0.47 -3.96
CA VAL A 33 17.79 -0.19 -4.91
C VAL A 33 17.21 0.77 -5.95
N GLY A 34 17.55 2.07 -5.89
CA GLY A 34 17.13 3.08 -6.87
C GLY A 34 15.69 3.56 -6.69
N ALA A 35 15.10 3.40 -5.52
CA ALA A 35 13.79 3.95 -5.22
C ALA A 35 13.87 5.48 -5.11
N ASN A 36 12.84 6.17 -5.63
CA ASN A 36 12.70 7.62 -5.53
C ASN A 36 11.48 8.05 -4.68
N THR A 37 10.77 7.08 -4.14
CA THR A 37 9.61 7.31 -3.29
C THR A 37 9.46 6.22 -2.22
N LEU A 38 8.89 6.61 -1.09
CA LEU A 38 8.60 5.76 0.06
C LEU A 38 7.12 5.77 0.38
N ARG A 39 6.54 4.61 0.63
CA ARG A 39 5.28 4.50 1.35
C ARG A 39 5.57 4.10 2.79
N LEU A 40 5.29 5.01 3.71
CA LEU A 40 5.47 4.80 5.15
C LEU A 40 4.21 4.15 5.71
N ALA A 41 4.15 2.82 5.60
CA ALA A 41 3.00 2.01 5.99
C ALA A 41 3.10 1.59 7.47
N HIS A 42 2.03 1.41 8.16
CA HIS A 42 0.62 1.80 7.93
C HIS A 42 0.22 2.81 9.02
N TYR A 43 1.14 3.66 9.43
CA TYR A 43 1.05 4.54 10.60
C TYR A 43 2.11 5.66 10.51
N PRO A 44 2.00 6.72 11.33
CA PRO A 44 3.03 7.76 11.37
C PRO A 44 4.40 7.18 11.73
N HIS A 45 5.40 7.45 10.89
CA HIS A 45 6.79 7.12 11.18
C HIS A 45 7.48 8.24 11.95
N ALA A 46 8.63 7.93 12.56
CA ALA A 46 9.41 8.87 13.34
C ALA A 46 9.80 10.12 12.53
N PRO A 47 9.87 11.30 13.15
CA PRO A 47 10.27 12.55 12.47
C PRO A 47 11.63 12.44 11.77
N HIS A 48 12.58 11.67 12.33
CA HIS A 48 13.88 11.44 11.71
C HIS A 48 13.77 10.80 10.31
N THR A 49 12.84 9.85 10.11
CA THR A 49 12.59 9.24 8.79
C THR A 49 12.22 10.30 7.74
N LEU A 50 11.36 11.24 8.11
CA LEU A 50 10.93 12.31 7.21
C LEU A 50 12.02 13.36 6.98
N GLN A 51 12.76 13.72 8.02
CA GLN A 51 13.92 14.60 7.86
C GLN A 51 14.92 13.99 6.87
N ARG A 52 15.22 12.71 6.99
CA ARG A 52 16.13 12.04 6.07
C ARG A 52 15.57 11.95 4.65
N ALA A 53 14.25 11.71 4.52
CA ALA A 53 13.59 11.74 3.22
C ALA A 53 13.66 13.12 2.55
N ASP A 54 13.48 14.21 3.32
CA ASP A 54 13.68 15.60 2.84
C ASP A 54 15.11 15.81 2.32
N GLU A 55 16.12 15.41 3.10
CA GLU A 55 17.53 15.54 2.75
C GLU A 55 17.94 14.72 1.54
N MET A 56 17.37 13.53 1.37
CA MET A 56 17.63 12.63 0.25
C MET A 56 16.82 12.93 -1.02
N GLY A 57 15.84 13.85 -0.94
CA GLY A 57 14.94 14.18 -2.04
C GLY A 57 13.98 13.05 -2.41
N LEU A 58 13.63 12.21 -1.44
CA LEU A 58 12.63 11.16 -1.64
C LEU A 58 11.21 11.74 -1.57
N VAL A 59 10.32 11.19 -2.38
CA VAL A 59 8.89 11.51 -2.31
C VAL A 59 8.23 10.58 -1.30
N VAL A 60 7.44 11.11 -0.38
CA VAL A 60 6.83 10.34 0.70
C VAL A 60 5.31 10.28 0.55
N TRP A 61 4.79 9.08 0.70
CA TRP A 61 3.40 8.77 1.00
C TRP A 61 3.30 8.49 2.50
N ALA A 62 2.73 9.44 3.27
CA ALA A 62 2.49 9.29 4.70
C ALA A 62 1.07 8.78 4.95
N GLU A 63 0.92 7.81 5.86
CA GLU A 63 -0.32 7.06 6.03
C GLU A 63 -0.89 7.18 7.45
N ALA A 64 -2.20 7.44 7.53
CA ALA A 64 -2.95 7.39 8.78
C ALA A 64 -3.20 5.93 9.20
N PRO A 65 -3.22 5.61 10.51
CA PRO A 65 -3.31 4.24 11.00
C PRO A 65 -4.74 3.69 10.96
N PHE A 66 -5.40 3.84 9.81
CA PHE A 66 -6.69 3.23 9.53
C PHE A 66 -6.50 2.05 8.59
N VAL A 67 -6.13 0.91 9.16
CA VAL A 67 -5.80 -0.32 8.44
C VAL A 67 -6.92 -1.32 8.63
N ASP A 68 -7.26 -2.04 7.55
CA ASP A 68 -8.23 -3.14 7.53
C ASP A 68 -9.58 -2.80 8.18
N GLY A 69 -10.57 -2.62 7.38
CA GLY A 69 -11.93 -2.31 7.83
C GLY A 69 -12.82 -3.53 8.08
N VAL A 70 -12.27 -4.73 8.37
CA VAL A 70 -13.05 -5.98 8.48
C VAL A 70 -14.27 -5.82 9.37
N ARG A 71 -14.12 -5.23 10.56
CA ARG A 71 -15.23 -5.03 11.49
C ARG A 71 -16.29 -4.10 10.94
N LEU A 72 -15.91 -3.05 10.21
CA LEU A 72 -16.84 -2.11 9.60
C LEU A 72 -17.46 -2.70 8.34
N SER A 73 -16.66 -3.30 7.49
CA SER A 73 -17.11 -3.85 6.20
C SER A 73 -17.98 -5.10 6.33
N CYS A 74 -17.90 -5.81 7.48
CA CYS A 74 -18.72 -6.96 7.81
C CYS A 74 -19.84 -6.66 8.84
N SER A 75 -19.95 -5.42 9.29
CA SER A 75 -20.98 -5.00 10.24
C SER A 75 -22.26 -4.57 9.53
N ASP A 76 -23.42 -4.87 10.14
CA ASP A 76 -24.70 -4.27 9.75
C ASP A 76 -24.90 -2.88 10.36
N GLN A 77 -23.99 -2.46 11.24
CA GLN A 77 -24.04 -1.16 11.92
C GLN A 77 -22.99 -0.21 11.35
N PRO A 78 -23.31 1.08 11.22
CA PRO A 78 -22.32 2.09 10.86
C PRO A 78 -21.21 2.19 11.91
N ALA A 79 -20.08 2.79 11.53
CA ALA A 79 -19.03 3.14 12.48
C ALA A 79 -19.59 4.07 13.58
N THR A 80 -19.18 3.82 14.83
CA THR A 80 -19.56 4.72 15.92
C THR A 80 -18.91 6.09 15.76
N GLU A 81 -19.57 7.15 16.24
CA GLU A 81 -18.98 8.50 16.21
C GLU A 81 -17.66 8.58 16.97
N GLU A 82 -17.51 7.84 18.06
CA GLU A 82 -16.25 7.78 18.83
C GLU A 82 -15.12 7.18 18.00
N PHE A 83 -15.38 6.11 17.24
CA PHE A 83 -14.40 5.50 16.35
C PHE A 83 -14.01 6.48 15.24
N VAL A 84 -14.99 7.09 14.59
CA VAL A 84 -14.76 8.04 13.50
C VAL A 84 -13.96 9.26 14.00
N ALA A 85 -14.35 9.81 15.15
CA ALA A 85 -13.65 10.92 15.77
C ALA A 85 -12.19 10.58 16.12
N ASN A 86 -11.94 9.36 16.58
CA ASN A 86 -10.57 8.90 16.87
C ASN A 86 -9.71 8.81 15.60
N VAL A 87 -10.21 8.23 14.53
CA VAL A 87 -9.47 8.13 13.26
C VAL A 87 -9.21 9.52 12.67
N GLU A 88 -10.20 10.41 12.72
CA GLU A 88 -10.01 11.81 12.31
C GLU A 88 -8.94 12.53 13.14
N GLN A 89 -8.96 12.34 14.45
CA GLN A 89 -7.97 12.94 15.34
C GLN A 89 -6.55 12.50 14.96
N GLN A 90 -6.35 11.20 14.74
CA GLN A 90 -5.05 10.66 14.33
C GLN A 90 -4.59 11.20 12.97
N LEU A 91 -5.49 11.34 12.00
CA LEU A 91 -5.17 11.95 10.70
C LEU A 91 -4.80 13.44 10.85
N ARG A 92 -5.54 14.21 11.66
CA ARG A 92 -5.20 15.62 11.94
C ARG A 92 -3.84 15.76 12.62
N GLU A 93 -3.56 14.91 13.58
CA GLU A 93 -2.27 14.89 14.28
C GLU A 93 -1.13 14.56 13.33
N LEU A 94 -1.27 13.54 12.49
CA LEU A 94 -0.30 13.22 11.45
C LEU A 94 0.01 14.44 10.57
N ILE A 95 -1.04 15.05 10.00
CA ILE A 95 -0.87 16.19 9.10
C ILE A 95 -0.20 17.37 9.82
N ARG A 96 -0.72 17.77 10.99
CA ARG A 96 -0.21 18.96 11.73
C ARG A 96 1.20 18.79 12.23
N GLN A 97 1.57 17.59 12.66
CA GLN A 97 2.94 17.31 13.15
C GLN A 97 3.96 17.25 12.01
N GLN A 98 3.52 16.85 10.81
CA GLN A 98 4.44 16.55 9.71
C GLN A 98 4.28 17.50 8.50
N TYR A 99 3.43 18.51 8.63
CA TYR A 99 3.11 19.47 7.56
C TYR A 99 4.31 20.13 6.91
N SER A 100 5.38 20.41 7.70
CA SER A 100 6.57 21.13 7.25
C SER A 100 7.52 20.29 6.37
N HIS A 101 7.35 18.97 6.31
CA HIS A 101 8.22 18.11 5.52
C HIS A 101 7.92 18.24 4.02
N ALA A 102 8.92 18.67 3.25
CA ALA A 102 8.81 18.88 1.81
C ALA A 102 8.70 17.55 1.02
N SER A 103 9.24 16.48 1.56
CA SER A 103 9.18 15.14 0.98
C SER A 103 7.75 14.60 0.87
N ILE A 104 6.85 14.96 1.78
CA ILE A 104 5.48 14.44 1.79
C ILE A 104 4.70 14.99 0.60
N ALA A 105 4.30 14.11 -0.31
CA ALA A 105 3.48 14.45 -1.47
C ALA A 105 2.01 14.08 -1.29
N THR A 106 1.73 13.02 -0.52
CA THR A 106 0.38 12.51 -0.33
C THR A 106 0.09 12.13 1.12
N TRP A 107 -1.15 12.43 1.54
CA TRP A 107 -1.73 11.95 2.79
C TRP A 107 -2.63 10.76 2.49
N SER A 108 -2.25 9.59 2.97
CA SER A 108 -3.08 8.39 2.86
C SER A 108 -4.08 8.31 4.01
N ILE A 109 -5.34 8.10 3.65
CA ILE A 109 -6.45 8.04 4.61
C ILE A 109 -6.76 6.62 5.09
N GLY A 110 -6.04 5.62 4.60
CA GLY A 110 -6.20 4.23 5.05
C GLY A 110 -5.58 3.21 4.12
N ASN A 111 -5.67 1.95 4.55
CA ASN A 111 -5.21 0.78 3.84
C ASN A 111 -6.22 -0.36 3.92
N GLU A 112 -6.55 -0.96 2.77
CA GLU A 112 -7.36 -2.19 2.63
C GLU A 112 -8.73 -2.17 3.34
N ASN A 113 -9.25 -0.99 3.63
CA ASN A 113 -10.46 -0.82 4.41
C ASN A 113 -11.70 -1.45 3.79
N THR A 114 -11.69 -1.70 2.47
CA THR A 114 -12.80 -2.30 1.72
C THR A 114 -12.62 -3.79 1.44
N MET A 115 -11.55 -4.41 1.91
CA MET A 115 -11.15 -5.77 1.57
C MET A 115 -12.29 -6.81 1.70
N THR A 116 -13.07 -6.73 2.76
CA THR A 116 -14.18 -7.65 3.02
C THR A 116 -15.55 -7.11 2.65
N GLN A 117 -15.63 -5.88 2.15
CA GLN A 117 -16.89 -5.21 1.83
C GLN A 117 -17.68 -5.97 0.75
N GLY A 118 -18.91 -6.32 1.09
CA GLY A 118 -19.79 -7.11 0.23
C GLY A 118 -19.59 -8.63 0.29
N ARG A 119 -18.62 -9.12 1.05
CA ARG A 119 -18.43 -10.57 1.28
C ARG A 119 -19.17 -11.08 2.50
N CYS A 120 -19.38 -10.22 3.48
CA CYS A 120 -20.00 -10.56 4.76
C CYS A 120 -21.50 -10.24 4.84
N GLY A 121 -22.12 -9.78 3.76
CA GLY A 121 -23.52 -9.37 3.77
C GLY A 121 -23.81 -8.04 4.47
N GLY A 122 -22.80 -7.39 5.04
CA GLY A 122 -22.93 -6.06 5.67
C GLY A 122 -23.11 -4.92 4.66
N GLY A 123 -23.60 -3.77 5.16
CA GLY A 123 -23.76 -2.56 4.37
C GLY A 123 -22.43 -1.86 4.05
N ASP A 124 -22.51 -0.75 3.32
CA ASP A 124 -21.36 0.12 3.05
C ASP A 124 -21.10 1.06 4.24
N ASN A 125 -20.38 0.56 5.25
CA ASN A 125 -20.05 1.32 6.44
C ASN A 125 -18.67 1.98 6.37
N VAL A 126 -17.86 1.64 5.37
CA VAL A 126 -16.49 2.12 5.21
C VAL A 126 -16.40 3.37 4.36
N THR A 127 -17.09 3.40 3.22
CA THR A 127 -17.06 4.52 2.28
C THR A 127 -17.40 5.88 2.92
N PRO A 128 -18.42 5.99 3.80
CA PRO A 128 -18.71 7.25 4.50
C PRO A 128 -17.54 7.73 5.36
N VAL A 129 -16.87 6.83 6.07
CA VAL A 129 -15.69 7.17 6.89
C VAL A 129 -14.54 7.66 6.01
N LEU A 130 -14.24 6.96 4.91
CA LEU A 130 -13.18 7.38 3.99
C LEU A 130 -13.45 8.76 3.36
N ARG A 131 -14.71 9.06 2.99
CA ARG A 131 -15.06 10.40 2.49
C ARG A 131 -14.83 11.48 3.53
N ARG A 132 -15.23 11.22 4.76
CA ARG A 132 -15.01 12.16 5.87
C ARG A 132 -13.53 12.38 6.15
N LEU A 133 -12.70 11.33 6.09
CA LEU A 133 -11.24 11.44 6.23
C LEU A 133 -10.61 12.23 5.07
N HIS A 134 -11.08 12.04 3.84
CA HIS A 134 -10.64 12.87 2.71
C HIS A 134 -10.94 14.37 2.95
N GLU A 135 -12.15 14.69 3.37
CA GLU A 135 -12.56 16.07 3.69
C GLU A 135 -11.70 16.67 4.81
N VAL A 136 -11.42 15.88 5.86
CA VAL A 136 -10.53 16.28 6.95
C VAL A 136 -9.13 16.58 6.44
N ALA A 137 -8.55 15.68 5.64
CA ALA A 137 -7.21 15.88 5.08
C ALA A 137 -7.13 17.14 4.20
N LYS A 138 -8.14 17.38 3.36
CA LYS A 138 -8.20 18.58 2.50
C LYS A 138 -8.45 19.87 3.29
N ALA A 139 -9.11 19.78 4.44
CA ALA A 139 -9.29 20.94 5.33
C ALA A 139 -7.99 21.30 6.09
N GLU A 140 -7.19 20.30 6.49
CA GLU A 140 -5.91 20.52 7.15
C GLU A 140 -4.78 20.90 6.17
N ASP A 141 -4.77 20.28 4.98
CA ASP A 141 -3.77 20.54 3.93
C ASP A 141 -4.41 20.50 2.54
N PRO A 142 -4.93 21.61 2.03
CA PRO A 142 -5.53 21.68 0.70
C PRO A 142 -4.51 21.53 -0.43
N GLY A 143 -3.22 21.72 -0.15
CA GLY A 143 -2.16 21.75 -1.15
C GLY A 143 -1.67 20.37 -1.58
N ARG A 144 -1.68 19.41 -0.67
CA ARG A 144 -1.23 18.05 -0.96
C ARG A 144 -2.37 17.14 -1.38
N ALA A 145 -2.06 16.13 -2.20
CA ALA A 145 -3.02 15.15 -2.63
C ALA A 145 -3.37 14.17 -1.51
N THR A 146 -4.61 13.70 -1.51
CA THR A 146 -5.01 12.54 -0.70
C THR A 146 -4.93 11.27 -1.52
N THR A 147 -4.66 10.15 -0.84
CA THR A 147 -4.59 8.82 -1.44
C THR A 147 -5.16 7.75 -0.52
N LEU A 148 -5.26 6.54 -1.03
CA LEU A 148 -5.73 5.35 -0.33
C LEU A 148 -5.11 4.13 -0.99
N ALA A 149 -4.63 3.18 -0.19
CA ALA A 149 -4.25 1.85 -0.66
C ALA A 149 -5.45 0.91 -0.58
N ASP A 150 -5.97 0.47 -1.73
CA ASP A 150 -7.20 -0.32 -1.78
C ASP A 150 -6.97 -1.76 -2.25
N LEU A 151 -7.59 -2.70 -1.55
CA LEU A 151 -7.68 -4.11 -1.95
C LEU A 151 -9.14 -4.48 -2.26
N SER A 152 -9.73 -3.85 -3.26
CA SER A 152 -11.02 -4.27 -3.77
C SER A 152 -10.87 -5.55 -4.58
N LEU A 153 -11.05 -6.70 -3.95
CA LEU A 153 -10.97 -8.01 -4.60
C LEU A 153 -12.17 -8.30 -5.53
N GLY A 154 -13.22 -7.50 -5.50
CA GLY A 154 -14.36 -7.57 -6.42
C GLY A 154 -14.08 -7.07 -7.84
N GLY A 155 -12.83 -6.66 -8.11
CA GLY A 155 -12.41 -6.16 -9.42
C GLY A 155 -12.10 -7.23 -10.45
N GLN A 156 -12.05 -8.50 -10.09
CA GLN A 156 -11.86 -9.58 -11.06
C GLN A 156 -13.13 -9.85 -11.88
N GLY A 157 -13.49 -8.87 -12.70
CA GLY A 157 -14.58 -8.99 -13.67
C GLY A 157 -15.72 -7.98 -13.53
N GLU A 158 -15.98 -7.38 -12.37
CA GLU A 158 -17.11 -6.45 -12.20
C GLU A 158 -16.72 -4.96 -12.26
N GLY A 159 -15.42 -4.64 -12.25
CA GLY A 159 -14.89 -3.28 -12.41
C GLY A 159 -15.53 -2.23 -11.49
N LYS A 160 -16.04 -2.62 -10.34
CA LYS A 160 -16.58 -1.68 -9.34
C LYS A 160 -15.57 -1.47 -8.23
N ILE A 161 -14.75 -0.44 -8.38
CA ILE A 161 -13.93 0.03 -7.28
C ILE A 161 -14.76 1.01 -6.47
N ARG A 162 -15.11 0.62 -5.26
CA ARG A 162 -16.02 1.37 -4.38
C ARG A 162 -15.44 2.71 -3.92
N VAL A 163 -14.12 2.78 -3.86
CA VAL A 163 -13.37 3.97 -3.41
C VAL A 163 -13.00 4.94 -4.54
N SER A 164 -13.34 4.62 -5.79
CA SER A 164 -13.09 5.54 -6.90
C SER A 164 -13.77 6.90 -6.67
N GLY A 165 -13.01 7.98 -6.84
CA GLY A 165 -13.50 9.35 -6.69
C GLY A 165 -13.65 9.81 -5.22
N ILE A 166 -13.08 9.08 -4.25
CA ILE A 166 -12.99 9.54 -2.85
C ILE A 166 -11.75 10.41 -2.67
N THR A 167 -10.59 9.92 -3.10
CA THR A 167 -9.30 10.60 -2.97
C THR A 167 -8.85 11.25 -4.28
N ASP A 168 -7.92 12.19 -4.21
CA ASP A 168 -7.38 12.89 -5.39
C ASP A 168 -6.68 11.90 -6.34
N VAL A 169 -5.84 11.03 -5.79
CA VAL A 169 -5.23 9.90 -6.48
C VAL A 169 -5.50 8.64 -5.68
N TRP A 170 -5.40 7.50 -6.32
CA TRP A 170 -5.62 6.25 -5.59
C TRP A 170 -4.68 5.15 -6.08
N ALA A 171 -4.43 4.16 -5.25
CA ALA A 171 -3.58 3.04 -5.58
C ALA A 171 -4.16 1.72 -5.08
N LEU A 172 -3.66 0.66 -5.65
CA LEU A 172 -4.20 -0.68 -5.50
C LEU A 172 -3.13 -1.63 -4.95
N ASN A 173 -3.51 -2.43 -3.98
CA ASN A 173 -2.72 -3.58 -3.57
C ASN A 173 -3.00 -4.73 -4.53
N ARG A 174 -1.98 -5.21 -5.26
CA ARG A 174 -2.12 -6.21 -6.32
C ARG A 174 -1.03 -7.25 -6.24
N TYR A 175 -1.42 -8.45 -5.82
CA TYR A 175 -0.52 -9.57 -5.58
C TYR A 175 -0.71 -10.72 -6.59
N TYR A 176 -0.80 -10.35 -7.87
CA TYR A 176 -0.74 -11.33 -8.96
C TYR A 176 0.56 -12.11 -8.93
N MET A 177 0.53 -13.38 -9.30
CA MET A 177 1.63 -14.34 -9.21
C MET A 177 2.06 -14.70 -7.78
N TRP A 178 1.48 -14.09 -6.74
CA TRP A 178 1.76 -14.41 -5.35
C TRP A 178 0.55 -15.03 -4.65
N TYR A 179 -0.50 -14.26 -4.39
CA TYR A 179 -1.71 -14.78 -3.77
C TYR A 179 -2.73 -15.30 -4.78
N TYR A 180 -2.71 -14.81 -6.01
CA TYR A 180 -3.69 -15.16 -7.04
C TYR A 180 -3.20 -14.82 -8.45
N GLY A 181 -3.83 -15.47 -9.45
CA GLY A 181 -3.72 -15.14 -10.87
C GLY A 181 -2.32 -15.22 -11.45
N ASP A 182 -2.17 -14.57 -12.59
CA ASP A 182 -0.95 -14.50 -13.38
C ASP A 182 -0.67 -13.07 -13.86
N VAL A 183 0.46 -12.85 -14.52
CA VAL A 183 0.87 -11.55 -15.05
C VAL A 183 -0.14 -11.00 -16.07
N LEU A 184 -0.80 -11.83 -16.86
CA LEU A 184 -1.84 -11.40 -17.82
C LEU A 184 -3.11 -10.95 -17.08
N GLY A 185 -3.38 -11.53 -15.92
CA GLY A 185 -4.44 -11.07 -15.02
C GLY A 185 -4.21 -9.63 -14.56
N LEU A 186 -2.99 -9.29 -14.16
CA LEU A 186 -2.62 -7.92 -13.79
C LEU A 186 -2.80 -6.96 -14.97
N VAL A 187 -2.36 -7.36 -16.17
CA VAL A 187 -2.54 -6.57 -17.39
C VAL A 187 -4.02 -6.24 -17.62
N ARG A 188 -4.89 -7.24 -17.61
CA ARG A 188 -6.34 -7.04 -17.84
C ARG A 188 -6.97 -6.18 -16.74
N ASP A 189 -6.56 -6.37 -15.49
CA ASP A 189 -7.09 -5.61 -14.35
C ASP A 189 -6.75 -4.12 -14.48
N LEU A 190 -5.48 -3.77 -14.64
CA LEU A 190 -5.04 -2.37 -14.74
C LEU A 190 -5.61 -1.67 -15.97
N ASP A 191 -5.58 -2.31 -17.14
CA ASP A 191 -6.09 -1.73 -18.38
C ASP A 191 -7.62 -1.56 -18.31
N GLY A 192 -8.33 -2.51 -17.72
CA GLY A 192 -9.77 -2.43 -17.48
C GLY A 192 -10.17 -1.32 -16.51
N ILE A 193 -9.40 -1.17 -15.42
CA ILE A 193 -9.60 -0.09 -14.46
C ILE A 193 -9.37 1.27 -15.12
N HIS A 194 -8.28 1.44 -15.85
CA HIS A 194 -7.98 2.69 -16.55
C HIS A 194 -9.04 3.04 -17.60
N ALA A 195 -9.50 2.06 -18.35
CA ALA A 195 -10.58 2.25 -19.34
C ALA A 195 -11.88 2.70 -18.67
N LYS A 196 -12.19 2.18 -17.49
CA LYS A 196 -13.41 2.50 -16.74
C LYS A 196 -13.33 3.84 -16.01
N TYR A 197 -12.16 4.18 -15.48
CA TYR A 197 -11.92 5.40 -14.70
C TYR A 197 -10.80 6.26 -15.31
N PRO A 198 -10.94 6.73 -16.58
CA PRO A 198 -9.84 7.34 -17.32
C PRO A 198 -9.35 8.67 -16.72
N ARG A 199 -10.13 9.28 -15.84
CA ARG A 199 -9.77 10.54 -15.17
C ARG A 199 -9.21 10.35 -13.75
N GLN A 200 -9.25 9.13 -13.22
CA GLN A 200 -8.72 8.81 -11.90
C GLN A 200 -7.27 8.36 -12.03
N PRO A 201 -6.29 9.08 -11.46
CA PRO A 201 -4.91 8.62 -11.44
C PRO A 201 -4.79 7.33 -10.60
N VAL A 202 -4.19 6.31 -11.18
CA VAL A 202 -4.04 4.98 -10.60
C VAL A 202 -2.58 4.68 -10.29
N GLY A 203 -2.29 4.20 -9.09
CA GLY A 203 -1.00 3.64 -8.69
C GLY A 203 -1.14 2.18 -8.25
N VAL A 204 -0.02 1.54 -7.97
CA VAL A 204 0.03 0.24 -7.30
C VAL A 204 0.79 0.40 -5.99
N SER A 205 0.03 0.37 -4.90
CA SER A 205 0.53 0.65 -3.55
C SER A 205 1.23 -0.52 -2.89
N GLU A 206 0.92 -1.73 -3.36
CA GLU A 206 1.60 -2.94 -2.94
C GLU A 206 1.61 -3.96 -4.07
N TYR A 207 2.79 -4.53 -4.34
CA TYR A 207 2.98 -5.70 -5.16
C TYR A 207 4.26 -6.42 -4.76
N GLY A 208 4.36 -7.69 -5.09
CA GLY A 208 5.56 -8.47 -4.84
C GLY A 208 5.25 -9.87 -4.36
N ALA A 209 6.29 -10.54 -3.91
CA ALA A 209 6.25 -11.86 -3.31
C ALA A 209 7.26 -11.91 -2.18
N GLY A 210 6.94 -12.63 -1.11
CA GLY A 210 7.89 -12.91 -0.04
C GLY A 210 8.96 -13.90 -0.47
N ALA A 211 10.12 -13.83 0.19
CA ALA A 211 11.19 -14.78 0.06
C ALA A 211 11.67 -15.21 1.45
N ALA A 212 12.11 -16.45 1.60
CA ALA A 212 12.72 -16.92 2.83
C ALA A 212 14.21 -17.18 2.59
N LEU A 213 15.04 -16.58 3.43
CA LEU A 213 16.49 -16.76 3.35
C LEU A 213 16.87 -18.25 3.34
N GLY A 214 17.56 -18.67 2.32
CA GLY A 214 18.01 -20.05 2.11
C GLY A 214 16.96 -20.97 1.46
N ASP A 215 15.80 -20.48 1.08
CA ASP A 215 14.90 -21.22 0.18
C ASP A 215 15.28 -20.87 -1.27
N HIS A 216 15.72 -21.87 -2.05
CA HIS A 216 16.18 -21.70 -3.43
C HIS A 216 15.52 -22.69 -4.39
N THR A 217 15.38 -22.32 -5.66
CA THR A 217 14.83 -23.19 -6.70
C THR A 217 15.55 -23.02 -8.04
N ASP A 218 15.85 -24.12 -8.70
CA ASP A 218 16.28 -24.14 -10.12
C ASP A 218 15.08 -24.08 -11.10
N ASN A 219 13.87 -24.20 -10.60
CA ASN A 219 12.65 -24.19 -11.41
C ASN A 219 11.74 -23.00 -11.05
N VAL A 220 12.15 -21.82 -11.46
CA VAL A 220 11.43 -20.56 -11.21
C VAL A 220 9.98 -20.58 -11.75
N LEU A 221 9.73 -21.35 -12.81
CA LEU A 221 8.41 -21.46 -13.45
C LEU A 221 7.59 -22.64 -12.94
N GLY A 222 8.09 -23.39 -11.97
CA GLY A 222 7.49 -24.62 -11.44
C GLY A 222 6.21 -24.47 -10.64
N GLY A 223 5.73 -23.26 -10.52
CA GLY A 223 4.48 -22.94 -9.85
C GLY A 223 4.68 -22.02 -8.64
N PRO A 224 3.59 -21.48 -8.10
CA PRO A 224 3.65 -20.64 -6.93
C PRO A 224 4.18 -21.43 -5.73
N PRO A 225 4.93 -20.75 -4.84
CA PRO A 225 5.33 -21.35 -3.57
C PRO A 225 4.10 -21.79 -2.78
N THR A 226 4.28 -22.73 -1.86
CA THR A 226 3.18 -23.24 -1.04
C THR A 226 2.47 -22.07 -0.37
N PRO A 227 1.15 -21.91 -0.57
CA PRO A 227 0.42 -20.78 -0.01
C PRO A 227 0.60 -20.70 1.50
N PHE A 228 0.76 -19.49 2.00
CA PHE A 228 0.80 -19.21 3.42
C PHE A 228 -0.44 -19.82 4.12
N GLY A 229 -0.22 -20.63 5.16
CA GLY A 229 -1.31 -21.23 5.92
C GLY A 229 -1.80 -22.59 5.46
N SER A 230 -1.12 -23.28 4.54
CA SER A 230 -1.40 -24.68 4.26
C SER A 230 -1.12 -25.52 5.51
N PRO A 231 -2.12 -26.24 6.08
CA PRO A 231 -1.92 -27.00 7.31
C PRO A 231 -0.80 -28.05 7.13
N GLY A 232 0.20 -28.01 7.99
CA GLY A 232 1.29 -28.99 8.05
C GLY A 232 2.40 -28.86 7.02
N ALA A 233 2.38 -27.85 6.14
CA ALA A 233 3.46 -27.57 5.21
C ALA A 233 4.27 -26.35 5.69
N ARG A 234 5.61 -26.47 5.71
CA ARG A 234 6.48 -25.32 5.75
C ARG A 234 6.22 -24.52 4.48
N ALA A 235 5.98 -23.22 4.61
CA ALA A 235 5.94 -22.32 3.48
C ALA A 235 7.31 -22.36 2.77
N TYR A 236 7.31 -22.69 1.48
CA TYR A 236 8.51 -22.69 0.64
C TYR A 236 8.46 -21.44 -0.23
N GLN A 237 9.37 -20.52 0.02
CA GLN A 237 9.39 -19.17 -0.57
C GLN A 237 10.77 -18.89 -1.18
N PRO A 238 11.09 -19.46 -2.36
CA PRO A 238 12.38 -19.31 -2.96
C PRO A 238 12.66 -17.88 -3.43
N GLU A 239 13.86 -17.40 -3.17
CA GLU A 239 14.33 -16.07 -3.55
C GLU A 239 14.26 -15.83 -5.06
N GLU A 240 14.56 -16.85 -5.87
CA GLU A 240 14.51 -16.76 -7.33
C GLU A 240 13.06 -16.60 -7.85
N TYR A 241 12.09 -17.22 -7.17
CA TYR A 241 10.68 -17.00 -7.53
C TYR A 241 10.22 -15.59 -7.17
N ALA A 242 10.58 -15.09 -6.00
CA ALA A 242 10.26 -13.72 -5.60
C ALA A 242 10.88 -12.71 -6.56
N ALA A 243 12.17 -12.87 -6.92
CA ALA A 243 12.84 -12.03 -7.91
C ALA A 243 12.09 -12.05 -9.26
N HIS A 244 11.74 -13.23 -9.75
CA HIS A 244 10.97 -13.39 -11.00
C HIS A 244 9.60 -12.66 -10.94
N VAL A 245 8.87 -12.80 -9.83
CA VAL A 245 7.59 -12.09 -9.65
C VAL A 245 7.80 -10.58 -9.71
N HIS A 246 8.79 -10.05 -8.98
CA HIS A 246 9.09 -8.62 -8.96
C HIS A 246 9.44 -8.10 -10.35
N GLU A 247 10.31 -8.78 -11.09
CA GLU A 247 10.69 -8.42 -12.46
C GLU A 247 9.47 -8.38 -13.39
N ARG A 248 8.68 -9.47 -13.42
CA ARG A 248 7.54 -9.59 -14.33
C ARG A 248 6.43 -8.59 -14.03
N ILE A 249 6.14 -8.35 -12.74
CA ILE A 249 5.14 -7.36 -12.34
C ILE A 249 5.65 -5.94 -12.68
N TYR A 250 6.91 -5.64 -12.38
CA TYR A 250 7.48 -4.32 -12.67
C TYR A 250 7.49 -4.00 -14.18
N GLU A 251 7.81 -4.96 -15.04
CA GLU A 251 7.70 -4.78 -16.51
C GLU A 251 6.30 -4.35 -16.94
N VAL A 252 5.27 -4.99 -16.39
CA VAL A 252 3.87 -4.62 -16.66
C VAL A 252 3.58 -3.20 -16.18
N LEU A 253 3.98 -2.85 -14.95
CA LEU A 253 3.74 -1.54 -14.38
C LEU A 253 4.48 -0.43 -15.14
N ALA A 254 5.76 -0.66 -15.44
CA ALA A 254 6.60 0.31 -16.16
C ALA A 254 6.13 0.60 -17.59
N SER A 255 5.46 -0.36 -18.22
CA SER A 255 4.91 -0.20 -19.58
C SER A 255 3.60 0.61 -19.62
N ARG A 256 3.06 1.03 -18.46
CA ARG A 256 1.77 1.75 -18.35
C ARG A 256 1.95 3.18 -17.90
N PRO A 257 2.00 4.16 -18.81
CA PRO A 257 2.27 5.56 -18.47
C PRO A 257 1.17 6.21 -17.60
N PHE A 258 -0.01 5.60 -17.50
CA PHE A 258 -1.08 6.06 -16.65
C PHE A 258 -0.89 5.65 -15.16
N VAL A 259 0.04 4.74 -14.85
CA VAL A 259 0.40 4.38 -13.47
C VAL A 259 1.34 5.44 -12.91
N TRP A 260 0.84 6.22 -11.94
CA TRP A 260 1.59 7.35 -11.38
C TRP A 260 2.70 6.92 -10.41
N GLY A 261 2.52 5.77 -9.73
CA GLY A 261 3.48 5.27 -8.74
C GLY A 261 3.31 3.77 -8.50
N THR A 262 4.42 3.14 -8.13
CA THR A 262 4.50 1.71 -7.83
C THR A 262 5.30 1.50 -6.55
N TYR A 263 4.85 0.59 -5.68
CA TYR A 263 5.51 0.33 -4.40
C TYR A 263 5.62 -1.17 -4.16
N VAL A 264 6.85 -1.64 -4.03
CA VAL A 264 7.12 -3.03 -3.63
C VAL A 264 6.70 -3.22 -2.17
N TRP A 265 5.99 -4.27 -1.89
CA TRP A 265 5.70 -4.72 -0.54
C TRP A 265 6.57 -5.95 -0.22
N ALA A 266 7.55 -5.81 0.62
CA ALA A 266 8.03 -4.60 1.26
C ALA A 266 9.55 -4.49 1.08
N MET A 267 10.15 -3.34 1.45
CA MET A 267 11.60 -3.16 1.38
C MET A 267 12.34 -4.15 2.29
N PHE A 268 11.75 -4.39 3.45
CA PHE A 268 12.26 -5.35 4.44
C PHE A 268 11.12 -6.27 4.85
N ASP A 269 11.44 -7.56 5.05
CA ASP A 269 10.48 -8.60 5.42
C ASP A 269 10.90 -9.28 6.73
#